data_ea9eadce4d84e174e8a762dd392b72c4
#
_entry.id   ea9eadce4d84e174e8a762dd392b72c4
#
_cell.length_a   1.000
_cell.length_b   1.000
_cell.length_c   1.000
_cell.angle_alpha   90.00
_cell.angle_beta   90.00
_cell.angle_gamma   90.00
#
_symmetry.space_group_name_H-M   'P 1'
#
loop_
_entity.id
_entity.type
_entity.pdbx_description
1 polymer ?
#
loop_
_entity_poly.entity_id
_entity_poly.type
_entity_poly.pdbx_seq_one_letter_code
_entity_poly.pdbx_strand_id
1 'polypeptide(L)'
;MTIKLMLLKSGEDIIADVTEMCIGEEENRRVVGYYLDKPCVIKMRNPNLLTENETQGMKKAGFEVSLFPWIPLCKEEKIPVPSDWLITMVEPVDKLKQMYIEDIVNYGKKNDKDSSSSEQGNSDKSD
;
A
#
# COMPACT_ATOMS: atom_id res chain seq x y z
N MET A 1 0.28 6.71 11.62
CA MET A 1 0.19 6.11 10.29
C MET A 1 -1.16 6.43 9.67
N THR A 2 -1.14 6.96 8.48
CA THR A 2 -2.36 7.38 7.80
C THR A 2 -2.49 6.62 6.49
N ILE A 3 -3.22 5.53 6.50
CA ILE A 3 -3.32 4.68 5.33
C ILE A 3 -4.53 5.09 4.51
N LYS A 4 -4.30 5.38 3.25
CA LYS A 4 -5.34 5.86 2.35
C LYS A 4 -5.34 5.09 1.05
N LEU A 5 -6.51 5.05 0.45
CA LEU A 5 -6.71 4.46 -0.86
C LEU A 5 -6.93 5.61 -1.84
N MET A 6 -6.17 5.61 -2.92
CA MET A 6 -6.19 6.71 -3.85
C MET A 6 -6.45 6.21 -5.26
N LEU A 7 -7.22 6.98 -6.01
CA LEU A 7 -7.39 6.73 -7.43
C LEU A 7 -6.62 7.82 -8.16
N LEU A 8 -5.65 7.43 -8.95
CA LEU A 8 -4.83 8.36 -9.70
C LEU A 8 -5.43 8.61 -11.07
N LYS A 9 -5.01 9.69 -11.69
CA LYS A 9 -5.49 10.00 -13.03
C LYS A 9 -5.09 8.94 -14.04
N SER A 10 -4.07 8.16 -13.73
CA SER A 10 -3.67 7.06 -14.59
C SER A 10 -4.66 5.91 -14.55
N GLY A 11 -5.59 5.93 -13.61
CA GLY A 11 -6.53 4.83 -13.44
C GLY A 11 -6.08 3.80 -12.44
N GLU A 12 -4.93 4.01 -11.83
CA GLU A 12 -4.42 3.06 -10.85
C GLU A 12 -4.99 3.33 -9.47
N ASP A 13 -5.30 2.25 -8.76
CA ASP A 13 -5.72 2.32 -7.36
C ASP A 13 -4.49 2.05 -6.52
N ILE A 14 -4.16 2.97 -5.64
CA ILE A 14 -2.95 2.87 -4.82
C ILE A 14 -3.33 2.92 -3.35
N ILE A 15 -2.72 2.04 -2.56
CA ILE A 15 -2.84 2.14 -1.11
C ILE A 15 -1.45 2.47 -0.56
N ALA A 16 -1.40 3.36 0.41
CA ALA A 16 -0.13 3.81 0.97
C ALA A 16 -0.34 4.47 2.31
N ASP A 17 0.75 4.62 3.03
CA ASP A 17 0.79 5.47 4.21
C ASP A 17 1.12 6.86 3.70
N VAL A 18 0.24 7.82 3.92
CA VAL A 18 0.25 9.09 3.24
C VAL A 18 0.59 10.23 4.21
N THR A 19 1.48 11.10 3.77
CA THR A 19 1.83 12.32 4.50
C THR A 19 1.62 13.49 3.56
N GLU A 20 1.04 14.57 4.06
CA GLU A 20 0.79 15.74 3.24
C GLU A 20 2.08 16.49 2.94
N MET A 21 2.16 16.99 1.72
CA MET A 21 3.24 17.85 1.31
C MET A 21 2.68 19.26 1.24
N CYS A 22 3.15 20.14 2.11
CA CYS A 22 2.59 21.47 2.24
C CYS A 22 3.62 22.54 1.91
N ILE A 23 3.13 23.66 1.42
CA ILE A 23 3.98 24.83 1.21
C ILE A 23 3.29 26.03 1.85
N GLY A 24 4.08 27.08 2.10
CA GLY A 24 3.54 28.30 2.68
C GLY A 24 3.62 28.26 4.19
N GLU A 25 3.38 29.43 4.78
CA GLU A 25 3.40 29.56 6.23
C GLU A 25 1.99 29.49 6.75
N GLU A 26 1.87 29.55 8.05
CA GLU A 26 0.63 29.21 8.72
C GLU A 26 -0.63 29.63 8.02
N GLU A 27 -0.73 30.91 7.68
CA GLU A 27 -1.96 31.40 7.11
C GLU A 27 -2.11 31.06 5.65
N ASN A 28 -1.00 30.85 4.98
CA ASN A 28 -1.01 30.55 3.56
C ASN A 28 -0.63 29.12 3.29
N ARG A 29 -0.61 28.31 4.32
CA ARG A 29 -0.22 26.93 4.18
C ARG A 29 -1.25 26.17 3.38
N ARG A 30 -0.79 25.41 2.41
CA ARG A 30 -1.69 24.61 1.62
C ARG A 30 -1.00 23.32 1.18
N VAL A 31 -1.81 22.32 0.95
CA VAL A 31 -1.31 21.02 0.51
C VAL A 31 -1.13 21.07 -1.00
N VAL A 32 0.06 20.72 -1.45
CA VAL A 32 0.35 20.70 -2.88
C VAL A 32 0.59 19.30 -3.39
N GLY A 33 0.67 18.32 -2.50
CA GLY A 33 0.88 16.95 -2.91
C GLY A 33 0.94 16.05 -1.70
N TYR A 34 1.41 14.84 -1.94
CA TYR A 34 1.48 13.85 -0.88
C TYR A 34 2.73 13.02 -1.04
N TYR A 35 3.28 12.58 0.08
CA TYR A 35 4.33 11.58 0.09
C TYR A 35 3.68 10.24 0.38
N LEU A 36 3.94 9.27 -0.46
CA LEU A 36 3.40 7.94 -0.30
C LEU A 36 4.50 7.00 0.16
N ASP A 37 4.31 6.45 1.36
CA ASP A 37 5.27 5.52 1.93
C ASP A 37 4.79 4.12 1.59
N LYS A 38 5.63 3.34 0.94
CA LYS A 38 5.34 1.98 0.54
C LYS A 38 4.07 1.87 -0.28
N PRO A 39 3.95 2.67 -1.34
CA PRO A 39 2.71 2.62 -2.14
C PRO A 39 2.61 1.32 -2.93
N CYS A 40 1.41 0.77 -2.94
CA CYS A 40 1.15 -0.46 -3.67
C CYS A 40 -0.04 -0.30 -4.58
N VAL A 41 0.08 -0.83 -5.78
CA VAL A 41 -1.04 -0.89 -6.70
C VAL A 41 -1.93 -2.03 -6.26
N ILE A 42 -3.21 -1.78 -6.23
CA ILE A 42 -4.18 -2.79 -5.85
C ILE A 42 -4.72 -3.42 -7.11
N LYS A 43 -4.60 -4.73 -7.19
CA LYS A 43 -5.20 -5.47 -8.29
C LYS A 43 -6.29 -6.34 -7.73
N MET A 44 -7.47 -6.15 -8.25
CA MET A 44 -8.62 -6.87 -7.78
C MET A 44 -9.05 -7.82 -8.85
N ARG A 45 -9.29 -9.04 -8.47
CA ARG A 45 -9.67 -10.07 -9.40
C ARG A 45 -10.84 -10.82 -8.83
N ASN A 46 -11.75 -11.15 -9.70
CA ASN A 46 -12.88 -11.96 -9.30
C ASN A 46 -12.71 -13.33 -9.94
N PRO A 47 -12.13 -14.27 -9.22
CA PRO A 47 -11.85 -15.57 -9.81
C PRO A 47 -13.09 -16.34 -10.17
N ASN A 48 -14.22 -15.87 -9.69
CA ASN A 48 -15.46 -16.59 -9.87
C ASN A 48 -16.35 -16.06 -10.97
N LEU A 49 -15.82 -15.25 -11.83
CA LEU A 49 -16.62 -14.66 -12.88
C LEU A 49 -17.04 -15.63 -13.94
N LEU A 50 -16.38 -16.77 -14.01
CA LEU A 50 -16.55 -17.64 -15.15
C LEU A 50 -17.60 -18.71 -15.00
N THR A 51 -18.19 -18.87 -13.82
CA THR A 51 -19.19 -19.90 -13.64
C THR A 51 -20.39 -19.35 -12.92
N GLU A 52 -21.50 -20.02 -13.13
CA GLU A 52 -22.73 -19.57 -12.55
C GLU A 52 -22.81 -19.73 -11.07
N ASN A 53 -22.23 -20.78 -10.58
CA ASN A 53 -22.27 -21.01 -9.17
C ASN A 53 -21.60 -19.94 -8.40
N GLU A 54 -20.81 -19.21 -9.08
CA GLU A 54 -19.99 -18.27 -8.38
C GLU A 54 -20.67 -17.02 -7.99
N THR A 55 -21.86 -16.81 -8.46
CA THR A 55 -22.62 -15.69 -7.99
C THR A 55 -22.73 -15.74 -6.49
N GLN A 56 -23.02 -16.93 -5.97
CA GLN A 56 -23.09 -17.06 -4.54
C GLN A 56 -21.76 -17.02 -3.90
N GLY A 57 -20.77 -17.59 -4.55
CA GLY A 57 -19.42 -17.55 -4.05
C GLY A 57 -18.94 -16.14 -3.91
N MET A 58 -19.27 -15.29 -4.87
CA MET A 58 -18.86 -13.92 -4.82
C MET A 58 -19.42 -13.20 -3.62
N LYS A 59 -20.64 -13.49 -3.26
CA LYS A 59 -21.21 -12.83 -2.11
C LYS A 59 -20.50 -13.19 -0.84
N LYS A 60 -20.00 -14.40 -0.77
CA LYS A 60 -19.32 -14.84 0.43
C LYS A 60 -17.86 -14.50 0.43
N ALA A 61 -17.20 -14.81 -0.66
CA ALA A 61 -15.74 -14.68 -0.70
C ALA A 61 -15.29 -13.30 -1.10
N GLY A 62 -16.11 -12.61 -1.85
CA GLY A 62 -15.71 -11.31 -2.33
C GLY A 62 -14.69 -11.43 -3.43
N PHE A 63 -13.83 -10.44 -3.52
CA PHE A 63 -12.83 -10.37 -4.56
C PHE A 63 -11.49 -10.79 -4.02
N GLU A 64 -10.68 -11.30 -4.90
CA GLU A 64 -9.30 -11.61 -4.57
C GLU A 64 -8.49 -10.35 -4.81
N VAL A 65 -7.72 -9.94 -3.82
CA VAL A 65 -6.97 -8.69 -3.87
C VAL A 65 -5.49 -8.98 -3.75
N SER A 66 -4.72 -8.36 -4.62
CA SER A 66 -3.26 -8.47 -4.58
C SER A 66 -2.66 -7.09 -4.51
N LEU A 67 -1.54 -6.98 -3.80
CA LEU A 67 -0.84 -5.71 -3.63
C LEU A 67 0.53 -5.82 -4.29
N PHE A 68 0.82 -4.87 -5.18
CA PHE A 68 2.11 -4.86 -5.88
C PHE A 68 2.77 -3.51 -5.67
N PRO A 69 4.08 -3.46 -5.41
CA PRO A 69 4.74 -2.16 -5.27
C PRO A 69 4.50 -1.30 -6.49
N TRP A 70 4.21 -0.03 -6.26
CA TRP A 70 3.86 0.87 -7.35
C TRP A 70 5.06 1.16 -8.24
N ILE A 71 6.18 1.51 -7.62
CA ILE A 71 7.42 1.77 -8.38
C ILE A 71 8.50 0.92 -7.74
N PRO A 72 8.54 -0.36 -8.09
CA PRO A 72 9.39 -1.30 -7.33
C PRO A 72 10.88 -1.05 -7.45
N LEU A 73 11.30 -0.36 -8.50
CA LEU A 73 12.72 -0.11 -8.69
C LEU A 73 13.14 1.24 -8.16
N CYS A 74 12.27 1.89 -7.41
CA CYS A 74 12.55 3.19 -6.84
C CYS A 74 13.41 3.06 -5.58
N LYS A 75 14.40 3.93 -5.49
CA LYS A 75 15.28 3.95 -4.34
C LYS A 75 14.65 4.64 -3.14
N GLU A 76 13.68 5.50 -3.39
CA GLU A 76 13.05 6.29 -2.36
C GLU A 76 12.02 5.49 -1.60
N GLU A 77 11.97 5.67 -0.29
CA GLU A 77 10.92 5.04 0.50
C GLU A 77 9.62 5.81 0.41
N LYS A 78 9.73 7.11 0.30
CA LYS A 78 8.55 7.96 0.20
C LYS A 78 8.55 8.59 -1.17
N ILE A 79 7.45 8.39 -1.89
CA ILE A 79 7.35 8.84 -3.27
C ILE A 79 6.40 10.02 -3.34
N PRO A 80 6.85 11.17 -3.84
CA PRO A 80 6.00 12.34 -3.90
C PRO A 80 5.05 12.28 -5.09
N VAL A 81 3.84 12.74 -4.86
CA VAL A 81 2.82 12.80 -5.91
C VAL A 81 2.12 14.15 -5.81
N PRO A 82 2.05 14.92 -6.88
CA PRO A 82 1.34 16.19 -6.81
C PRO A 82 -0.15 15.96 -6.60
N SER A 83 -0.78 16.87 -5.90
CA SER A 83 -2.19 16.69 -5.57
C SER A 83 -3.08 16.66 -6.80
N ASP A 84 -2.68 17.34 -7.87
CA ASP A 84 -3.52 17.36 -9.06
C ASP A 84 -3.43 16.07 -9.88
N TRP A 85 -2.61 15.13 -9.47
CA TRP A 85 -2.57 13.82 -10.13
C TRP A 85 -3.59 12.86 -9.53
N LEU A 86 -4.21 13.24 -8.42
CA LEU A 86 -5.18 12.40 -7.74
C LEU A 86 -6.59 12.75 -8.17
N ILE A 87 -7.39 11.73 -8.44
CA ILE A 87 -8.80 11.94 -8.66
C ILE A 87 -9.49 11.99 -7.31
N THR A 88 -9.16 11.05 -6.42
CA THR A 88 -9.76 11.03 -5.09
C THR A 88 -8.89 10.24 -4.12
N MET A 89 -9.09 10.49 -2.85
CA MET A 89 -8.39 9.80 -1.78
C MET A 89 -9.43 9.48 -0.72
N VAL A 90 -9.52 8.20 -0.35
CA VAL A 90 -10.55 7.75 0.57
C VAL A 90 -9.97 6.78 1.59
N GLU A 91 -10.78 6.44 2.58
CA GLU A 91 -10.39 5.44 3.55
C GLU A 91 -10.58 4.05 2.96
N PRO A 92 -9.60 3.18 3.09
CA PRO A 92 -9.78 1.81 2.62
C PRO A 92 -10.69 1.04 3.57
N VAL A 93 -11.32 -0.01 3.06
CA VAL A 93 -12.10 -0.88 3.94
C VAL A 93 -11.13 -1.55 4.91
N ASP A 94 -11.65 -1.95 6.06
CA ASP A 94 -10.82 -2.47 7.13
C ASP A 94 -9.99 -3.67 6.70
N LYS A 95 -10.56 -4.57 5.96
CA LYS A 95 -9.83 -5.75 5.52
C LYS A 95 -8.64 -5.39 4.65
N LEU A 96 -8.82 -4.45 3.76
CA LEU A 96 -7.75 -4.02 2.88
C LEU A 96 -6.65 -3.33 3.69
N LYS A 97 -7.06 -2.48 4.61
CA LYS A 97 -6.10 -1.77 5.46
C LYS A 97 -5.29 -2.77 6.27
N GLN A 98 -5.96 -3.77 6.82
CA GLN A 98 -5.27 -4.77 7.62
C GLN A 98 -4.30 -5.58 6.76
N MET A 99 -4.72 -5.97 5.57
CA MET A 99 -3.86 -6.69 4.65
C MET A 99 -2.60 -5.88 4.35
N TYR A 100 -2.78 -4.59 4.07
CA TYR A 100 -1.65 -3.72 3.76
C TYR A 100 -0.69 -3.64 4.94
N ILE A 101 -1.21 -3.49 6.14
CA ILE A 101 -0.38 -3.39 7.33
C ILE A 101 0.39 -4.68 7.54
N GLU A 102 -0.27 -5.80 7.44
CA GLU A 102 0.38 -7.07 7.71
C GLU A 102 1.36 -7.48 6.64
N ASP A 103 0.98 -7.28 5.38
CA ASP A 103 1.80 -7.80 4.29
C ASP A 103 2.88 -6.83 3.84
N ILE A 104 2.66 -5.55 4.02
CA ILE A 104 3.57 -4.55 3.49
C ILE A 104 4.30 -3.80 4.59
N VAL A 105 3.56 -3.21 5.51
CA VAL A 105 4.17 -2.37 6.54
C VAL A 105 5.01 -3.20 7.50
N ASN A 106 4.46 -4.32 7.95
CA ASN A 106 5.14 -5.14 8.95
C ASN A 106 6.10 -6.17 8.37
N TYR A 107 6.08 -6.33 7.06
CA TYR A 107 6.92 -7.35 6.44
C TYR A 107 8.40 -7.08 6.72
N GLY A 108 8.83 -5.84 6.54
CA GLY A 108 10.21 -5.50 6.78
C GLY A 108 10.62 -5.68 8.22
N LYS A 109 9.75 -5.30 9.14
CA LYS A 109 10.04 -5.45 10.55
C LYS A 109 10.17 -6.90 10.93
N LYS A 110 9.32 -7.73 10.36
CA LYS A 110 9.35 -9.14 10.61
C LYS A 110 10.65 -9.74 10.12
N ASN A 111 11.06 -9.35 8.93
CA ASN A 111 12.30 -9.84 8.39
C ASN A 111 13.50 -9.39 9.20
N ASP A 112 13.48 -8.16 9.67
CA ASP A 112 14.56 -7.66 10.50
C ASP A 112 14.68 -8.47 11.78
N LYS A 113 13.56 -8.81 12.39
CA LYS A 113 13.57 -9.62 13.58
C LYS A 113 14.14 -10.99 13.29
N ASP A 114 13.71 -11.58 12.21
CA ASP A 114 14.20 -12.90 11.86
C ASP A 114 15.69 -12.87 11.60
N SER A 115 16.15 -11.83 10.93
CA SER A 115 17.57 -11.70 10.69
C SER A 115 18.35 -11.61 11.97
N SER A 116 17.87 -10.82 12.88
CA SER A 116 18.54 -10.69 14.16
C SER A 116 18.63 -11.99 14.87
N SER A 117 17.57 -12.76 14.83
CA SER A 117 17.55 -14.04 15.48
C SER A 117 18.56 -14.99 14.88
N SER A 118 18.63 -14.98 13.57
CA SER A 118 19.48 -15.94 12.92
C SER A 118 20.94 -15.59 13.10
N GLU A 119 21.26 -14.36 13.32
CA GLU A 119 22.63 -13.98 13.54
C GLU A 119 23.21 -14.51 14.79
N GLN A 120 22.42 -14.92 15.63
CA GLN A 120 22.90 -15.48 16.84
C GLN A 120 23.58 -16.78 16.59
N GLY A 121 23.52 -17.20 15.53
CA GLY A 121 24.20 -18.37 15.32
C GLY A 121 25.11 -18.37 14.25
N ASN A 122 25.53 -17.78 14.06
CA ASN A 122 25.97 -17.66 12.96
C ASN A 122 26.49 -17.25 12.40
N SER A 123 26.95 -17.23 12.44
CA SER A 123 27.13 -16.73 11.86
C SER A 123 27.49 -16.77 11.39
N ASP A 124 27.86 -17.09 11.38
CA ASP A 124 27.77 -16.99 10.91
C ASP A 124 27.86 -17.08 10.23
N LYS A 125 28.34 -17.26 10.11
CA LYS A 125 28.06 -17.12 9.53
C LYS A 125 27.99 -16.98 8.87
N SER A 126 28.56 -17.26 8.97
CA SER A 126 28.19 -16.99 8.44
C SER A 126 28.04 -16.89 8.18
N ASP A 127 28.46 -17.09 8.39
CA ASP A 127 27.98 -16.76 8.33
C ASP A 127 27.80 -16.64 8.24
#